data_df8745a1df860c55f84c03c270e2d025
#
_entry.id   df8745a1df860c55f84c03c270e2d025
#
_cell.length_a   1.000
_cell.length_b   1.000
_cell.length_c   1.000
_cell.angle_alpha   90.00
_cell.angle_beta   90.00
_cell.angle_gamma   90.00
#
_symmetry.space_group_name_H-M   'P 1'
#
loop_
_entity.id
_entity.type
_entity.pdbx_description
1 polymer ?
#
loop_
_entity_poly.entity_id
_entity_poly.type
_entity_poly.pdbx_seq_one_letter_code
_entity_poly.pdbx_strand_id
1 'polypeptide(L)'
;LGIKNSKALLWVKKDGFGSYKKKNEAIGKITIRAAVLEFKKFVNFCASRKWKIDYSIANFKFGPKYFKDYHSKIKWMPTTPELLAVVNKEPDLQLRTLYKFAAETGARLNELLGLCYESVDFNAGGVFLDHSINEENTFRPYKVKTQRRFVEVSDELLELFGIWMKAQMFPVTHRNLTFKNPDSNQIERRTFKRIFNVPIHGARKRVKISAKRLGIHWPNGMSPFRKWSISRMQELQILTDKQMDNRFGNSKDIRQSNYIRDLNLNEDKRKAAINLITKG
;
A
#
# COMPACT_ATOMS: atom_id res chain seq x y z
N LEU A 1 9.45 -27.70 21.31
CA LEU A 1 10.53 -26.77 21.11
C LEU A 1 10.07 -25.38 21.57
N GLY A 2 10.43 -25.02 22.81
CA GLY A 2 10.20 -23.69 23.33
C GLY A 2 11.18 -22.71 22.68
N ILE A 3 10.76 -22.02 21.64
CA ILE A 3 11.52 -20.91 21.07
C ILE A 3 11.32 -19.67 21.98
N LYS A 4 11.72 -19.80 23.21
CA LYS A 4 12.00 -18.67 24.08
C LYS A 4 13.41 -18.20 23.72
N ASN A 5 13.56 -17.09 23.02
CA ASN A 5 14.85 -16.47 22.70
C ASN A 5 15.79 -17.38 21.87
N SER A 6 15.41 -17.76 20.66
CA SER A 6 16.30 -18.55 19.84
C SER A 6 17.45 -17.70 19.30
N LYS A 7 18.63 -17.89 19.86
CA LYS A 7 19.92 -17.41 19.31
C LYS A 7 20.08 -17.80 17.82
N ALA A 8 19.42 -18.86 17.37
CA ALA A 8 19.40 -19.31 15.98
C ALA A 8 18.71 -18.33 15.02
N LEU A 9 17.61 -17.70 15.42
CA LEU A 9 16.94 -16.65 14.62
C LEU A 9 17.76 -15.35 14.59
N LEU A 10 18.51 -15.08 15.65
CA LEU A 10 19.52 -14.02 15.70
C LEU A 10 20.69 -14.31 14.76
N TRP A 11 21.09 -15.57 14.62
CA TRP A 11 22.16 -16.01 13.73
C TRP A 11 21.79 -15.84 12.25
N VAL A 12 20.59 -16.26 11.84
CA VAL A 12 20.08 -16.03 10.46
C VAL A 12 20.04 -14.54 10.09
N LYS A 13 19.77 -13.65 11.06
CA LYS A 13 19.83 -12.21 10.85
C LYS A 13 21.26 -11.66 10.79
N LYS A 14 22.20 -12.27 11.47
CA LYS A 14 23.56 -11.75 11.63
C LYS A 14 24.47 -12.08 10.44
N ASP A 15 24.28 -13.23 9.80
CA ASP A 15 25.23 -13.75 8.80
C ASP A 15 24.72 -13.73 7.35
N GLY A 16 23.45 -13.42 7.08
CA GLY A 16 22.90 -13.55 5.73
C GLY A 16 22.23 -12.34 5.11
N PHE A 17 21.71 -11.42 5.88
CA PHE A 17 20.84 -10.38 5.32
C PHE A 17 21.02 -9.02 6.00
N GLY A 18 22.09 -8.32 5.63
CA GLY A 18 22.25 -6.90 5.90
C GLY A 18 22.46 -6.52 7.37
N SER A 19 23.41 -5.65 7.61
CA SER A 19 23.76 -5.11 8.93
C SER A 19 22.59 -4.44 9.64
N TYR A 20 21.87 -5.16 10.49
CA TYR A 20 20.95 -4.54 11.43
C TYR A 20 21.70 -4.15 12.72
N LYS A 21 22.06 -2.89 12.82
CA LYS A 21 22.71 -2.27 13.98
C LYS A 21 21.74 -1.97 15.13
N LYS A 22 20.94 -2.91 15.59
CA LYS A 22 20.27 -2.74 16.87
C LYS A 22 20.43 -3.97 17.72
N LYS A 23 21.40 -3.90 18.63
CA LYS A 23 21.51 -4.78 19.80
C LYS A 23 20.20 -4.68 20.59
N ASN A 24 19.59 -5.82 20.90
CA ASN A 24 18.54 -5.99 21.92
C ASN A 24 17.07 -5.71 21.54
N GLU A 25 16.67 -5.57 20.29
CA GLU A 25 15.24 -5.62 19.97
C GLU A 25 14.79 -7.08 19.72
N ALA A 26 13.82 -7.54 20.50
CA ALA A 26 13.18 -8.85 20.26
C ALA A 26 12.57 -8.88 18.84
N ILE A 27 12.83 -9.97 18.11
CA ILE A 27 12.23 -10.17 16.79
C ILE A 27 10.71 -10.22 16.93
N GLY A 28 10.00 -9.34 16.23
CA GLY A 28 8.55 -9.28 16.30
C GLY A 28 7.89 -10.59 15.87
N LYS A 29 6.79 -10.98 16.53
CA LYS A 29 6.04 -12.22 16.26
C LYS A 29 5.68 -12.43 14.79
N ILE A 30 5.39 -11.33 14.04
CA ILE A 30 5.13 -11.39 12.58
C ILE A 30 6.37 -11.81 11.80
N THR A 31 7.53 -11.28 12.14
CA THR A 31 8.80 -11.63 11.47
C THR A 31 9.11 -13.10 11.70
N ILE A 32 8.89 -13.60 12.93
CA ILE A 32 9.05 -15.03 13.25
C ILE A 32 8.09 -15.87 12.43
N ARG A 33 6.80 -15.48 12.35
CA ARG A 33 5.82 -16.18 11.52
C ARG A 33 6.22 -16.23 10.06
N ALA A 34 6.67 -15.10 9.50
CA ALA A 34 7.13 -15.04 8.11
C ALA A 34 8.32 -15.96 7.87
N ALA A 35 9.32 -15.96 8.76
CA ALA A 35 10.48 -16.84 8.67
C ALA A 35 10.10 -18.32 8.71
N VAL A 36 9.19 -18.71 9.61
CA VAL A 36 8.70 -20.09 9.70
C VAL A 36 7.92 -20.48 8.44
N LEU A 37 7.11 -19.59 7.87
CA LEU A 37 6.38 -19.87 6.63
C LEU A 37 7.33 -20.08 5.45
N GLU A 38 8.38 -19.25 5.32
CA GLU A 38 9.39 -19.44 4.27
C GLU A 38 10.17 -20.74 4.47
N PHE A 39 10.53 -21.08 5.71
CA PHE A 39 11.18 -22.32 6.02
C PHE A 39 10.31 -23.54 5.69
N LYS A 40 9.00 -23.48 5.96
CA LYS A 40 8.04 -24.52 5.53
C LYS A 40 8.01 -24.71 4.01
N LYS A 41 8.05 -23.63 3.23
CA LYS A 41 8.11 -23.72 1.77
C LYS A 41 9.39 -24.45 1.32
N PHE A 42 10.53 -24.15 1.96
CA PHE A 42 11.79 -24.84 1.69
C PHE A 42 11.70 -26.34 2.05
N VAL A 43 11.16 -26.69 3.22
CA VAL A 43 10.96 -28.09 3.61
C VAL A 43 10.05 -28.84 2.62
N ASN A 44 8.95 -28.23 2.18
CA ASN A 44 8.06 -28.81 1.17
C ASN A 44 8.75 -28.97 -0.18
N PHE A 45 9.60 -28.01 -0.58
CA PHE A 45 10.43 -28.16 -1.77
C PHE A 45 11.39 -29.34 -1.65
N CYS A 46 12.09 -29.51 -0.52
CA CYS A 46 12.96 -30.66 -0.27
C CYS A 46 12.18 -31.97 -0.32
N ALA A 47 10.97 -32.01 0.25
CA ALA A 47 10.09 -33.17 0.17
C ALA A 47 9.74 -33.54 -1.29
N SER A 48 9.41 -32.52 -2.11
CA SER A 48 9.13 -32.74 -3.54
C SER A 48 10.32 -33.32 -4.33
N ARG A 49 11.55 -33.09 -3.81
CA ARG A 49 12.80 -33.62 -4.38
C ARG A 49 13.24 -34.92 -3.71
N LYS A 50 12.45 -35.49 -2.79
CA LYS A 50 12.75 -36.71 -2.01
C LYS A 50 14.07 -36.61 -1.23
N TRP A 51 14.47 -35.42 -0.81
CA TRP A 51 15.68 -35.23 0.01
C TRP A 51 15.42 -35.74 1.43
N LYS A 52 16.47 -36.34 2.05
CA LYS A 52 16.40 -36.83 3.44
C LYS A 52 16.53 -35.66 4.41
N ILE A 53 15.42 -35.09 4.84
CA ILE A 53 15.34 -34.04 5.86
C ILE A 53 14.21 -34.34 6.85
N ASP A 54 14.24 -33.70 7.99
CA ASP A 54 13.12 -33.76 8.94
C ASP A 54 11.95 -32.90 8.45
N TYR A 55 10.84 -33.54 8.10
CA TYR A 55 9.63 -32.88 7.62
C TYR A 55 8.69 -32.43 8.74
N SER A 56 9.01 -32.70 10.03
CA SER A 56 8.15 -32.33 11.16
C SER A 56 7.79 -30.85 11.20
N ILE A 57 8.72 -29.98 10.76
CA ILE A 57 8.51 -28.54 10.71
C ILE A 57 7.41 -28.11 9.71
N ALA A 58 7.13 -28.92 8.68
CA ALA A 58 6.06 -28.63 7.73
C ALA A 58 4.68 -28.63 8.43
N ASN A 59 4.53 -29.45 9.45
CA ASN A 59 3.30 -29.57 10.24
C ASN A 59 3.24 -28.60 11.43
N PHE A 60 4.32 -27.86 11.70
CA PHE A 60 4.34 -26.91 12.81
C PHE A 60 3.24 -25.84 12.64
N LYS A 61 2.44 -25.64 13.66
CA LYS A 61 1.42 -24.58 13.72
C LYS A 61 1.67 -23.72 14.95
N PHE A 62 1.57 -22.40 14.76
CA PHE A 62 1.56 -21.50 15.91
C PHE A 62 0.27 -21.71 16.71
N GLY A 63 0.39 -21.92 18.01
CA GLY A 63 -0.79 -22.03 18.88
C GLY A 63 -1.65 -20.75 18.82
N PRO A 64 -2.97 -20.87 19.04
CA PRO A 64 -3.89 -19.71 18.99
C PRO A 64 -3.46 -18.56 19.90
N LYS A 65 -2.88 -18.86 21.05
CA LYS A 65 -2.38 -17.88 22.04
C LYS A 65 -1.15 -17.10 21.55
N TYR A 66 -0.41 -17.59 20.56
CA TYR A 66 0.84 -16.91 20.11
C TYR A 66 0.59 -15.52 19.54
N PHE A 67 -0.57 -15.30 18.90
CA PHE A 67 -0.96 -14.01 18.33
C PHE A 67 -2.09 -13.31 19.10
N LYS A 68 -2.56 -13.88 20.23
CA LYS A 68 -3.70 -13.37 20.99
C LYS A 68 -3.53 -11.88 21.41
N ASP A 69 -2.30 -11.50 21.78
CA ASP A 69 -1.96 -10.12 22.19
C ASP A 69 -1.47 -9.26 21.03
N TYR A 70 -1.51 -9.82 19.81
CA TYR A 70 -1.15 -9.07 18.60
C TYR A 70 -2.34 -8.24 18.13
N HIS A 71 -2.79 -7.34 18.98
CA HIS A 71 -3.62 -6.24 18.53
C HIS A 71 -2.74 -5.34 17.68
N SER A 72 -3.10 -5.14 16.42
CA SER A 72 -2.45 -4.12 15.61
C SER A 72 -2.54 -2.82 16.40
N LYS A 73 -1.39 -2.30 16.88
CA LYS A 73 -1.34 -0.95 17.45
C LYS A 73 -2.09 -0.06 16.50
N ILE A 74 -2.98 0.79 17.02
CA ILE A 74 -3.70 1.79 16.22
C ILE A 74 -2.63 2.49 15.38
N LYS A 75 -2.66 2.21 14.08
CA LYS A 75 -1.64 2.78 13.20
C LYS A 75 -2.03 4.22 12.99
N TRP A 76 -1.14 5.12 13.35
CA TRP A 76 -1.33 6.55 13.18
C TRP A 76 -1.91 6.90 11.79
N MET A 77 -2.83 7.84 11.77
CA MET A 77 -3.44 8.42 10.59
C MET A 77 -3.57 9.93 10.79
N PRO A 78 -3.29 10.77 9.78
CA PRO A 78 -3.47 12.21 9.88
C PRO A 78 -4.97 12.53 10.00
N THR A 79 -5.28 13.64 10.65
CA THR A 79 -6.60 14.26 10.56
C THR A 79 -6.83 14.78 9.15
N THR A 80 -8.09 15.00 8.77
CA THR A 80 -8.41 15.55 7.45
C THR A 80 -7.74 16.92 7.20
N PRO A 81 -7.75 17.90 8.14
CA PRO A 81 -7.02 19.15 7.96
C PRO A 81 -5.52 18.98 7.76
N GLU A 82 -4.87 18.09 8.51
CA GLU A 82 -3.44 17.81 8.36
C GLU A 82 -3.11 17.21 6.99
N LEU A 83 -3.92 16.24 6.52
CA LEU A 83 -3.71 15.63 5.22
C LEU A 83 -3.90 16.64 4.10
N LEU A 84 -4.99 17.42 4.13
CA LEU A 84 -5.25 18.46 3.14
C LEU A 84 -4.17 19.54 3.16
N ALA A 85 -3.64 19.91 4.33
CA ALA A 85 -2.54 20.85 4.41
C ALA A 85 -1.27 20.31 3.72
N VAL A 86 -0.94 19.03 3.90
CA VAL A 86 0.21 18.38 3.22
C VAL A 86 0.01 18.33 1.72
N VAL A 87 -1.21 18.08 1.25
CA VAL A 87 -1.52 18.06 -0.19
C VAL A 87 -1.44 19.46 -0.78
N ASN A 88 -2.22 20.41 -0.23
CA ASN A 88 -2.46 21.70 -0.87
C ASN A 88 -1.29 22.69 -0.73
N LYS A 89 -0.49 22.56 0.35
CA LYS A 89 0.68 23.44 0.60
C LYS A 89 2.00 22.85 0.07
N GLU A 90 1.97 21.72 -0.65
CA GLU A 90 3.18 21.21 -1.31
C GLU A 90 3.53 22.08 -2.52
N PRO A 91 4.70 22.76 -2.53
CA PRO A 91 5.09 23.65 -3.62
C PRO A 91 5.54 22.88 -4.88
N ASP A 92 6.10 21.68 -4.72
CA ASP A 92 6.52 20.84 -5.85
C ASP A 92 5.28 20.27 -6.55
N LEU A 93 5.06 20.68 -7.80
CA LEU A 93 3.88 20.27 -8.57
C LEU A 93 3.76 18.75 -8.72
N GLN A 94 4.88 18.05 -8.94
CA GLN A 94 4.89 16.59 -9.05
C GLN A 94 4.42 15.92 -7.75
N LEU A 95 4.95 16.40 -6.61
CA LEU A 95 4.61 15.85 -5.32
C LEU A 95 3.17 16.20 -4.92
N ARG A 96 2.72 17.42 -5.19
CA ARG A 96 1.34 17.84 -4.95
C ARG A 96 0.36 16.97 -5.73
N THR A 97 0.61 16.75 -7.01
CA THR A 97 -0.19 15.85 -7.85
C THR A 97 -0.16 14.41 -7.32
N LEU A 98 1.01 13.90 -6.91
CA LEU A 98 1.15 12.56 -6.33
C LEU A 98 0.38 12.43 -5.01
N TYR A 99 0.45 13.42 -4.13
CA TYR A 99 -0.24 13.36 -2.83
C TYR A 99 -1.75 13.47 -2.99
N LYS A 100 -2.24 14.35 -3.87
CA LYS A 100 -3.66 14.46 -4.19
C LYS A 100 -4.17 13.15 -4.80
N PHE A 101 -3.44 12.59 -5.76
CA PHE A 101 -3.75 11.29 -6.35
C PHE A 101 -3.81 10.17 -5.31
N ALA A 102 -2.86 10.14 -4.38
CA ALA A 102 -2.85 9.16 -3.28
C ALA A 102 -4.04 9.34 -2.32
N ALA A 103 -4.43 10.59 -2.01
CA ALA A 103 -5.56 10.91 -1.16
C ALA A 103 -6.89 10.52 -1.80
N GLU A 104 -7.10 10.82 -3.06
CA GLU A 104 -8.37 10.56 -3.74
C GLU A 104 -8.58 9.08 -4.05
N THR A 105 -7.54 8.38 -4.51
CA THR A 105 -7.67 7.01 -4.96
C THR A 105 -7.37 5.97 -3.89
N GLY A 106 -6.60 6.32 -2.88
CA GLY A 106 -6.09 5.37 -1.90
C GLY A 106 -5.26 4.24 -2.51
N ALA A 107 -4.73 4.42 -3.72
CA ALA A 107 -3.94 3.42 -4.42
C ALA A 107 -2.66 3.06 -3.65
N ARG A 108 -2.09 1.88 -3.91
CA ARG A 108 -0.81 1.49 -3.30
C ARG A 108 0.32 2.33 -3.89
N LEU A 109 1.33 2.65 -3.08
CA LEU A 109 2.48 3.46 -3.53
C LEU A 109 3.09 2.95 -4.84
N ASN A 110 3.20 1.65 -4.98
CA ASN A 110 3.76 1.03 -6.18
C ASN A 110 2.87 1.24 -7.43
N GLU A 111 1.55 1.30 -7.25
CA GLU A 111 0.57 1.61 -8.30
C GLU A 111 0.59 3.10 -8.62
N LEU A 112 0.63 3.98 -7.60
CA LEU A 112 0.74 5.42 -7.78
C LEU A 112 1.95 5.79 -8.64
N LEU A 113 3.12 5.26 -8.28
CA LEU A 113 4.37 5.56 -8.99
C LEU A 113 4.51 4.81 -10.33
N GLY A 114 3.70 3.77 -10.54
CA GLY A 114 3.62 3.06 -11.82
C GLY A 114 2.67 3.68 -12.84
N LEU A 115 1.90 4.73 -12.46
CA LEU A 115 0.93 5.36 -13.34
C LEU A 115 1.62 5.92 -14.59
N CYS A 116 1.06 5.59 -15.76
CA CYS A 116 1.54 6.04 -17.06
C CYS A 116 0.60 7.05 -17.71
N TYR A 117 1.08 7.76 -18.70
CA TYR A 117 0.30 8.76 -19.45
C TYR A 117 -0.97 8.15 -20.04
N GLU A 118 -0.84 6.98 -20.64
CA GLU A 118 -1.95 6.22 -21.25
C GLU A 118 -2.96 5.66 -20.25
N SER A 119 -2.62 5.68 -18.96
CA SER A 119 -3.54 5.23 -17.90
C SER A 119 -4.50 6.32 -17.43
N VAL A 120 -4.30 7.59 -17.85
CA VAL A 120 -5.19 8.70 -17.50
C VAL A 120 -6.22 8.87 -18.61
N ASP A 121 -7.49 8.71 -18.25
CA ASP A 121 -8.61 8.94 -19.16
C ASP A 121 -9.31 10.24 -18.78
N PHE A 122 -8.97 11.32 -19.49
CA PHE A 122 -9.54 12.63 -19.26
C PHE A 122 -11.04 12.69 -19.65
N ASN A 123 -11.48 11.86 -20.61
CA ASN A 123 -12.87 11.84 -21.04
C ASN A 123 -13.76 11.09 -20.06
N ALA A 124 -13.27 9.93 -19.56
CA ALA A 124 -13.99 9.15 -18.56
C ALA A 124 -13.83 9.69 -17.13
N GLY A 125 -13.00 10.72 -16.91
CA GLY A 125 -12.83 11.35 -15.61
C GLY A 125 -12.08 10.48 -14.58
N GLY A 126 -11.05 9.74 -15.01
CA GLY A 126 -10.39 8.83 -14.06
C GLY A 126 -9.09 8.21 -14.56
N VAL A 127 -8.62 7.24 -13.83
CA VAL A 127 -7.36 6.55 -14.10
C VAL A 127 -7.49 5.03 -14.05
N PHE A 128 -6.74 4.35 -14.90
CA PHE A 128 -6.55 2.91 -14.82
C PHE A 128 -5.36 2.56 -13.93
N LEU A 129 -5.58 1.82 -12.87
CA LEU A 129 -4.52 1.30 -11.99
C LEU A 129 -4.13 -0.11 -12.45
N ASP A 130 -3.29 -0.19 -13.44
CA ASP A 130 -2.89 -1.42 -14.13
C ASP A 130 -1.37 -1.66 -14.10
N HIS A 131 -0.58 -0.63 -13.82
CA HIS A 131 0.87 -0.71 -13.76
C HIS A 131 1.41 -0.57 -12.34
N SER A 132 2.65 -0.96 -12.13
CA SER A 132 3.32 -0.78 -10.83
C SER A 132 4.84 -0.73 -10.97
N ILE A 133 5.51 -0.22 -9.93
CA ILE A 133 6.94 -0.39 -9.74
C ILE A 133 7.21 -1.26 -8.52
N ASN A 134 8.33 -1.97 -8.49
CA ASN A 134 8.76 -2.73 -7.30
C ASN A 134 9.70 -1.88 -6.41
N GLU A 135 10.16 -2.45 -5.28
CA GLU A 135 11.07 -1.76 -4.35
C GLU A 135 12.42 -1.38 -4.97
N GLU A 136 12.85 -2.09 -6.03
CA GLU A 136 14.04 -1.78 -6.84
C GLU A 136 13.76 -0.75 -7.94
N ASN A 137 12.57 -0.11 -7.94
CA ASN A 137 12.06 0.81 -8.95
C ASN A 137 11.94 0.22 -10.37
N THR A 138 11.88 -1.12 -10.48
CA THR A 138 11.63 -1.79 -11.76
C THR A 138 10.14 -1.65 -12.11
N PHE A 139 9.87 -1.16 -13.33
CA PHE A 139 8.51 -1.02 -13.84
C PHE A 139 7.93 -2.38 -14.23
N ARG A 140 6.68 -2.59 -13.89
CA ARG A 140 5.91 -3.80 -14.19
C ARG A 140 4.62 -3.42 -14.88
N PRO A 141 4.56 -3.57 -16.21
CA PRO A 141 3.31 -3.41 -16.93
C PRO A 141 2.36 -4.55 -16.54
N TYR A 142 1.11 -4.25 -16.38
CA TYR A 142 0.01 -5.18 -16.09
C TYR A 142 0.33 -6.21 -15.00
N LYS A 143 0.03 -5.87 -13.78
CA LYS A 143 0.31 -6.70 -12.61
C LYS A 143 -0.58 -7.95 -12.61
N VAL A 144 0.03 -9.12 -12.75
CA VAL A 144 -0.62 -10.44 -12.86
C VAL A 144 -1.59 -10.77 -11.70
N LYS A 145 -1.48 -10.14 -10.55
CA LYS A 145 -2.29 -10.47 -9.34
C LYS A 145 -3.32 -9.42 -8.94
N THR A 146 -3.35 -8.27 -9.57
CA THR A 146 -4.37 -7.24 -9.29
C THR A 146 -5.13 -6.98 -10.58
N GLN A 147 -6.45 -7.13 -10.51
CA GLN A 147 -7.31 -6.75 -11.62
C GLN A 147 -7.05 -5.27 -11.96
N ARG A 148 -6.91 -5.00 -13.25
CA ARG A 148 -7.00 -3.67 -13.81
C ARG A 148 -8.28 -3.05 -13.27
N ARG A 149 -8.17 -1.86 -12.70
CA ARG A 149 -9.33 -1.17 -12.18
C ARG A 149 -9.31 0.29 -12.60
N PHE A 150 -10.45 0.77 -13.00
CA PHE A 150 -10.70 2.18 -13.21
C PHE A 150 -11.08 2.83 -11.87
N VAL A 151 -10.53 4.00 -11.60
CA VAL A 151 -10.81 4.78 -10.42
C VAL A 151 -11.10 6.21 -10.85
N GLU A 152 -12.34 6.63 -10.63
CA GLU A 152 -12.77 8.01 -10.85
C GLU A 152 -12.01 8.96 -9.92
N VAL A 153 -11.65 10.12 -10.42
CA VAL A 153 -10.93 11.17 -9.69
C VAL A 153 -11.61 12.53 -9.91
N SER A 154 -11.24 13.53 -9.10
CA SER A 154 -11.79 14.87 -9.25
C SER A 154 -11.25 15.58 -10.51
N ASP A 155 -12.04 16.52 -11.04
CA ASP A 155 -11.62 17.37 -12.16
C ASP A 155 -10.35 18.16 -11.83
N GLU A 156 -10.21 18.62 -10.58
CA GLU A 156 -9.00 19.28 -10.10
C GLU A 156 -7.76 18.40 -10.18
N LEU A 157 -7.88 17.08 -9.89
CA LEU A 157 -6.75 16.16 -10.05
C LEU A 157 -6.44 15.90 -11.53
N LEU A 158 -7.45 15.80 -12.38
CA LEU A 158 -7.25 15.68 -13.84
C LEU A 158 -6.53 16.92 -14.39
N GLU A 159 -6.92 18.11 -13.96
CA GLU A 159 -6.24 19.36 -14.32
C GLU A 159 -4.77 19.33 -13.87
N LEU A 160 -4.48 18.93 -12.62
CA LEU A 160 -3.12 18.78 -12.12
C LEU A 160 -2.32 17.76 -12.94
N PHE A 161 -2.91 16.64 -13.34
CA PHE A 161 -2.25 15.70 -14.27
C PHE A 161 -1.92 16.37 -15.58
N GLY A 162 -2.88 17.09 -16.17
CA GLY A 162 -2.68 17.82 -17.45
C GLY A 162 -1.54 18.85 -17.37
N ILE A 163 -1.51 19.66 -16.31
CA ILE A 163 -0.45 20.64 -16.06
C ILE A 163 0.89 19.96 -15.87
N TRP A 164 0.96 18.93 -14.99
CA TRP A 164 2.22 18.24 -14.71
C TRP A 164 2.75 17.49 -15.93
N MET A 165 1.91 16.78 -16.66
CA MET A 165 2.32 16.05 -17.87
C MET A 165 2.88 16.97 -18.95
N LYS A 166 2.32 18.19 -19.10
CA LYS A 166 2.83 19.22 -20.01
C LYS A 166 4.15 19.84 -19.52
N ALA A 167 4.30 20.03 -18.21
CA ALA A 167 5.50 20.62 -17.61
C ALA A 167 6.69 19.64 -17.58
N GLN A 168 6.45 18.35 -17.73
CA GLN A 168 7.47 17.32 -17.64
C GLN A 168 8.28 17.23 -18.94
N MET A 169 9.47 17.85 -18.95
CA MET A 169 10.36 17.83 -20.11
C MET A 169 10.92 16.43 -20.44
N PHE A 170 11.24 15.64 -19.42
CA PHE A 170 11.87 14.32 -19.56
C PHE A 170 11.11 13.25 -18.76
N PRO A 171 10.01 12.72 -19.30
CA PRO A 171 9.29 11.63 -18.62
C PRO A 171 10.13 10.36 -18.57
N VAL A 172 10.04 9.62 -17.46
CA VAL A 172 10.68 8.30 -17.38
C VAL A 172 10.00 7.37 -18.39
N THR A 173 10.76 6.99 -19.41
CA THR A 173 10.25 6.19 -20.52
C THR A 173 10.80 4.79 -20.47
N HIS A 174 9.92 3.80 -20.43
CA HIS A 174 10.25 2.37 -20.52
C HIS A 174 9.99 1.90 -21.96
N ARG A 175 11.06 1.83 -22.74
CA ARG A 175 10.96 1.54 -24.17
C ARG A 175 10.87 0.04 -24.45
N ASN A 176 10.01 -0.31 -25.40
CA ASN A 176 9.99 -1.66 -25.99
C ASN A 176 9.81 -2.80 -24.97
N LEU A 177 9.04 -2.59 -23.91
CA LEU A 177 8.77 -3.64 -22.93
C LEU A 177 7.84 -4.69 -23.55
N THR A 178 8.26 -5.95 -23.44
CA THR A 178 7.45 -7.10 -23.82
C THR A 178 6.65 -7.57 -22.62
N PHE A 179 5.34 -7.71 -22.77
CA PHE A 179 4.44 -8.20 -21.73
C PHE A 179 3.27 -8.94 -22.34
N LYS A 180 2.59 -9.74 -21.53
CA LYS A 180 1.34 -10.39 -21.91
C LYS A 180 0.18 -9.43 -21.59
N ASN A 181 -0.54 -9.01 -22.63
CA ASN A 181 -1.70 -8.15 -22.46
C ASN A 181 -2.82 -8.96 -21.79
N PRO A 182 -3.37 -8.51 -20.63
CA PRO A 182 -4.41 -9.25 -19.92
C PRO A 182 -5.75 -9.28 -20.68
N ASP A 183 -6.02 -8.29 -21.52
CA ASP A 183 -7.29 -8.17 -22.24
C ASP A 183 -7.30 -9.07 -23.50
N SER A 184 -6.22 -9.03 -24.29
CA SER A 184 -6.10 -9.83 -25.54
C SER A 184 -5.43 -11.19 -25.34
N ASN A 185 -4.80 -11.41 -24.17
CA ASN A 185 -3.98 -12.59 -23.84
C ASN A 185 -2.77 -12.78 -24.78
N GLN A 186 -2.44 -11.79 -25.60
CA GLN A 186 -1.34 -11.79 -26.57
C GLN A 186 -0.08 -11.17 -25.98
N ILE A 187 1.08 -11.54 -26.53
CA ILE A 187 2.35 -10.91 -26.22
C ILE A 187 2.44 -9.61 -27.05
N GLU A 188 2.55 -8.50 -26.35
CA GLU A 188 2.67 -7.18 -26.95
C GLU A 188 3.99 -6.53 -26.56
N ARG A 189 4.43 -5.58 -27.39
CA ARG A 189 5.61 -4.75 -27.15
C ARG A 189 5.21 -3.28 -27.21
N ARG A 190 5.33 -2.58 -26.08
CA ARG A 190 4.94 -1.17 -25.99
C ARG A 190 6.00 -0.33 -25.25
N THR A 191 5.90 0.97 -25.48
CA THR A 191 6.66 1.98 -24.74
C THR A 191 5.71 2.66 -23.76
N PHE A 192 6.12 2.75 -22.49
CA PHE A 192 5.34 3.38 -21.43
C PHE A 192 6.04 4.64 -20.93
N LYS A 193 5.28 5.73 -20.75
CA LYS A 193 5.77 6.99 -20.17
C LYS A 193 5.15 7.15 -18.79
N ARG A 194 5.96 7.08 -17.73
CA ARG A 194 5.48 7.27 -16.37
C ARG A 194 5.23 8.75 -16.08
N ILE A 195 4.17 9.01 -15.32
CA ILE A 195 3.80 10.35 -14.86
C ILE A 195 4.75 10.83 -13.77
N PHE A 196 5.11 9.95 -12.82
CA PHE A 196 5.93 10.32 -11.66
C PHE A 196 7.36 9.81 -11.78
N ASN A 197 8.31 10.74 -11.71
CA ASN A 197 9.74 10.43 -11.69
C ASN A 197 10.29 10.49 -10.25
N VAL A 198 9.66 9.75 -9.34
CA VAL A 198 10.07 9.67 -7.94
C VAL A 198 10.31 8.21 -7.58
N PRO A 199 11.47 7.85 -7.02
CA PRO A 199 11.69 6.49 -6.52
C PRO A 199 10.85 6.23 -5.25
N ILE A 200 10.53 4.97 -4.98
CA ILE A 200 9.69 4.57 -3.84
C ILE A 200 10.20 5.14 -2.50
N HIS A 201 11.50 4.99 -2.25
CA HIS A 201 12.11 5.53 -1.03
C HIS A 201 12.07 7.07 -0.99
N GLY A 202 12.24 7.70 -2.16
CA GLY A 202 12.11 9.15 -2.33
C GLY A 202 10.72 9.65 -1.95
N ALA A 203 9.66 9.04 -2.48
CA ALA A 203 8.29 9.40 -2.15
C ALA A 203 7.99 9.26 -0.65
N ARG A 204 8.44 8.15 -0.02
CA ARG A 204 8.30 7.93 1.43
C ARG A 204 9.02 8.98 2.28
N LYS A 205 10.19 9.45 1.83
CA LYS A 205 10.97 10.48 2.53
C LYS A 205 10.36 11.88 2.32
N ARG A 206 10.00 12.21 1.09
CA ARG A 206 9.51 13.55 0.72
C ARG A 206 8.23 13.93 1.45
N VAL A 207 7.25 13.01 1.60
CA VAL A 207 6.03 13.31 2.35
C VAL A 207 6.31 13.67 3.81
N LYS A 208 7.30 13.03 4.45
CA LYS A 208 7.72 13.38 5.82
C LYS A 208 8.34 14.77 5.88
N ILE A 209 9.09 15.17 4.86
CA ILE A 209 9.69 16.51 4.75
C ILE A 209 8.60 17.55 4.55
N SER A 210 7.63 17.28 3.67
CA SER A 210 6.47 18.17 3.41
C SER A 210 5.66 18.39 4.70
N ALA A 211 5.33 17.33 5.41
CA ALA A 211 4.62 17.41 6.68
C ALA A 211 5.43 18.16 7.76
N LYS A 212 6.74 17.89 7.87
CA LYS A 212 7.62 18.58 8.81
C LYS A 212 7.66 20.09 8.59
N ARG A 213 7.68 20.56 7.34
CA ARG A 213 7.61 22.01 7.01
C ARG A 213 6.35 22.69 7.55
N LEU A 214 5.27 21.89 7.75
CA LEU A 214 3.99 22.37 8.27
C LEU A 214 3.82 22.12 9.77
N GLY A 215 4.85 21.63 10.45
CA GLY A 215 4.76 21.25 11.87
C GLY A 215 3.93 19.99 12.14
N ILE A 216 3.59 19.22 11.11
CA ILE A 216 2.75 18.02 11.21
C ILE A 216 3.62 16.79 11.49
N HIS A 217 3.28 16.04 12.54
CA HIS A 217 3.92 14.75 12.83
C HIS A 217 3.51 13.70 11.81
N TRP A 218 4.44 13.18 11.02
CA TRP A 218 4.19 12.18 9.98
C TRP A 218 5.14 10.98 10.08
N PRO A 219 4.84 9.97 10.90
CA PRO A 219 5.76 8.88 11.20
C PRO A 219 5.93 7.88 10.05
N ASN A 220 4.89 7.71 9.24
CA ASN A 220 4.86 6.74 8.15
C ASN A 220 5.05 7.44 6.79
N GLY A 221 5.48 6.70 5.75
CA GLY A 221 5.58 7.23 4.38
C GLY A 221 4.20 7.50 3.76
N MET A 222 3.94 6.97 2.57
CA MET A 222 2.70 7.22 1.82
C MET A 222 1.48 6.40 2.29
N SER A 223 1.66 5.40 3.15
CA SER A 223 0.55 4.55 3.62
C SER A 223 -0.61 5.28 4.33
N PRO A 224 -0.40 6.42 5.04
CA PRO A 224 -1.47 7.18 5.64
C PRO A 224 -2.53 7.70 4.66
N PHE A 225 -2.15 8.09 3.44
CA PHE A 225 -3.10 8.51 2.41
C PHE A 225 -4.13 7.42 2.10
N ARG A 226 -3.65 6.19 1.87
CA ARG A 226 -4.54 5.06 1.58
C ARG A 226 -5.47 4.76 2.75
N LYS A 227 -4.96 4.80 3.99
CA LYS A 227 -5.80 4.58 5.17
C LYS A 227 -6.87 5.65 5.28
N TRP A 228 -6.49 6.91 5.17
CA TRP A 228 -7.39 8.03 5.21
C TRP A 228 -8.47 7.92 4.11
N SER A 229 -8.08 7.65 2.87
CA SER A 229 -9.00 7.50 1.75
C SER A 229 -10.03 6.39 1.99
N ILE A 230 -9.58 5.20 2.45
CA ILE A 230 -10.47 4.08 2.76
C ILE A 230 -11.42 4.43 3.90
N SER A 231 -10.89 4.97 5.01
CA SER A 231 -11.71 5.36 6.17
C SER A 231 -12.74 6.43 5.79
N ARG A 232 -12.30 7.44 5.01
CA ARG A 232 -13.19 8.52 4.59
C ARG A 232 -14.32 8.05 3.68
N MET A 233 -14.03 7.20 2.68
CA MET A 233 -15.03 6.61 1.80
C MET A 233 -16.04 5.75 2.58
N GLN A 234 -15.57 5.06 3.61
CA GLN A 234 -16.40 4.24 4.46
C GLN A 234 -17.29 5.08 5.40
N GLU A 235 -16.76 6.18 5.94
CA GLU A 235 -17.54 7.14 6.74
C GLU A 235 -18.69 7.77 5.93
N LEU A 236 -18.43 8.08 4.67
CA LEU A 236 -19.40 8.69 3.77
C LEU A 236 -20.48 7.71 3.30
N GLN A 237 -20.24 6.39 3.40
CA GLN A 237 -21.17 5.32 3.00
C GLN A 237 -21.70 5.44 1.56
N ILE A 238 -20.97 6.10 0.68
CA ILE A 238 -21.35 6.33 -0.72
C ILE A 238 -21.21 5.06 -1.56
N LEU A 239 -20.27 4.19 -1.18
CA LEU A 239 -19.92 2.99 -1.93
C LEU A 239 -20.35 1.73 -1.19
N THR A 240 -20.90 0.78 -1.92
CA THR A 240 -21.13 -0.59 -1.42
C THR A 240 -19.81 -1.30 -1.13
N ASP A 241 -19.80 -2.36 -0.33
CA ASP A 241 -18.61 -3.16 -0.06
C ASP A 241 -17.93 -3.65 -1.36
N LYS A 242 -18.71 -4.09 -2.36
CA LYS A 242 -18.20 -4.53 -3.66
C LYS A 242 -17.54 -3.40 -4.43
N GLN A 243 -18.12 -2.21 -4.42
CA GLN A 243 -17.51 -1.02 -5.04
C GLN A 243 -16.22 -0.61 -4.32
N MET A 244 -16.21 -0.69 -2.98
CA MET A 244 -15.00 -0.49 -2.16
C MET A 244 -13.92 -1.52 -2.50
N ASP A 245 -14.28 -2.81 -2.66
CA ASP A 245 -13.34 -3.86 -3.04
C ASP A 245 -12.72 -3.58 -4.42
N ASN A 246 -13.54 -3.18 -5.37
CA ASN A 246 -13.09 -2.82 -6.72
C ASN A 246 -12.17 -1.59 -6.69
N ARG A 247 -12.58 -0.51 -6.00
CA ARG A 247 -11.83 0.75 -5.94
C ARG A 247 -10.45 0.58 -5.29
N PHE A 248 -10.38 -0.14 -4.17
CA PHE A 248 -9.14 -0.27 -3.40
C PHE A 248 -8.37 -1.56 -3.67
N GLY A 249 -8.96 -2.52 -4.37
CA GLY A 249 -8.34 -3.82 -4.65
C GLY A 249 -8.03 -4.61 -3.37
N ASN A 250 -8.90 -4.53 -2.35
CA ASN A 250 -8.85 -5.27 -1.09
C ASN A 250 -10.22 -5.85 -0.79
N SER A 251 -10.28 -7.07 -0.24
CA SER A 251 -11.51 -7.63 0.28
C SER A 251 -11.98 -6.90 1.55
N LYS A 252 -13.29 -7.02 1.85
CA LYS A 252 -13.91 -6.49 3.07
C LYS A 252 -13.14 -6.91 4.34
N ASP A 253 -12.74 -8.16 4.46
CA ASP A 253 -12.01 -8.69 5.62
C ASP A 253 -10.67 -7.99 5.83
N ILE A 254 -9.94 -7.72 4.72
CA ILE A 254 -8.67 -7.00 4.76
C ILE A 254 -8.90 -5.53 5.16
N ARG A 255 -9.98 -4.91 4.70
CA ARG A 255 -10.31 -3.55 5.12
C ARG A 255 -10.66 -3.52 6.59
N GLN A 256 -11.54 -4.41 7.04
CA GLN A 256 -11.95 -4.51 8.44
C GLN A 256 -10.76 -4.75 9.37
N SER A 257 -9.85 -5.64 9.03
CA SER A 257 -8.68 -5.95 9.88
C SER A 257 -7.65 -4.82 9.95
N ASN A 258 -7.53 -3.98 8.91
CA ASN A 258 -6.45 -2.99 8.82
C ASN A 258 -6.90 -1.53 9.00
N TYR A 259 -8.18 -1.21 8.80
CA TYR A 259 -8.68 0.17 8.69
C TYR A 259 -9.85 0.50 9.64
N ILE A 260 -10.69 -0.46 10.01
CA ILE A 260 -11.97 -0.22 10.73
C ILE A 260 -11.80 0.00 12.24
N ARG A 261 -10.64 -0.28 12.82
CA ARG A 261 -10.46 -0.07 14.27
C ARG A 261 -10.52 1.39 14.70
N ASP A 262 -10.39 2.33 13.77
CA ASP A 262 -10.54 3.76 14.06
C ASP A 262 -11.99 4.24 14.07
N LEU A 263 -12.94 3.41 13.59
CA LEU A 263 -14.38 3.73 13.64
C LEU A 263 -14.99 3.66 15.06
N ASN A 264 -14.30 3.05 16.02
CA ASN A 264 -14.75 3.08 17.42
C ASN A 264 -14.64 4.47 18.06
N LEU A 265 -13.86 5.38 17.46
CA LEU A 265 -13.82 6.79 17.85
C LEU A 265 -15.12 7.58 17.52
N ASN A 266 -16.02 6.96 16.76
CA ASN A 266 -17.32 7.56 16.41
C ASN A 266 -18.50 7.01 17.23
N GLU A 267 -18.26 6.31 18.34
CA GLU A 267 -19.35 5.85 19.20
C GLU A 267 -20.17 7.04 19.74
N ASP A 268 -19.49 8.13 20.09
CA ASP A 268 -20.13 9.37 20.52
C ASP A 268 -20.93 10.04 19.38
N LYS A 269 -20.42 10.02 18.15
CA LYS A 269 -21.14 10.54 16.97
C LYS A 269 -22.32 9.64 16.59
N ARG A 270 -22.22 8.31 16.75
CA ARG A 270 -23.34 7.38 16.56
C ARG A 270 -24.42 7.61 17.61
N LYS A 271 -24.04 7.75 18.87
CA LYS A 271 -24.99 8.09 19.95
C LYS A 271 -25.65 9.44 19.72
N ALA A 272 -24.89 10.45 19.25
CA ALA A 272 -25.44 11.74 18.88
C ALA A 272 -26.42 11.65 17.69
N ALA A 273 -26.09 10.87 16.65
CA ALA A 273 -27.01 10.63 15.52
C ALA A 273 -28.26 9.86 15.92
N ILE A 274 -28.14 8.81 16.75
CA ILE A 274 -29.28 8.07 17.30
C ILE A 274 -30.16 8.99 18.13
N ASN A 275 -29.58 9.85 18.97
CA ASN A 275 -30.33 10.81 19.78
C ASN A 275 -31.06 11.87 18.93
N LEU A 276 -30.55 12.21 17.74
CA LEU A 276 -31.25 13.08 16.78
C LEU A 276 -32.44 12.39 16.13
N ILE A 277 -32.35 11.09 15.83
CA ILE A 277 -33.43 10.30 15.23
C ILE A 277 -34.56 10.04 16.26
N THR A 278 -34.22 9.90 17.54
CA THR A 278 -35.18 9.59 18.60
C THR A 278 -35.84 10.82 19.25
N LYS A 279 -35.38 12.03 18.91
CA LYS A 279 -35.93 13.30 19.37
C LYS A 279 -36.81 14.04 18.35
N GLY A 280 -37.00 13.48 17.16
CA GLY A 280 -37.99 13.92 16.17
C GLY A 280 -39.23 13.10 16.28
#